data_3476aeb94fe42e8a1c627c9c8138580a
#
_entry.id   3476aeb94fe42e8a1c627c9c8138580a
#
_cell.length_a   1.000
_cell.length_b   1.000
_cell.length_c   1.000
_cell.angle_alpha   90.00
_cell.angle_beta   90.00
_cell.angle_gamma   90.00
#
_symmetry.space_group_name_H-M   'P 1'
#
loop_
_entity.id
_entity.type
_entity.pdbx_description
1 polymer ?
#
loop_
_entity_poly.entity_id
_entity_poly.type
_entity_poly.pdbx_seq_one_letter_code
_entity_poly.pdbx_strand_id
1 'polypeptide(L)'
;IVIDPLFKEMYLRGRDLTHCVGAYDVTPEEHMKVQSVVQAHIDSAVSKTCNLPADFKPETLYEDLLSQAHDLKGVTFYRAGSRGNEPLTIVDHTTLDLNALITSGKLQELASSIDTCIEGVCEI
;
A
#
# COMPACT_ATOMS: atom_id res chain seq x y z
N ILE A 1 2.70 -15.79 5.77
CA ILE A 1 3.35 -14.49 5.49
C ILE A 1 3.31 -14.26 4.00
N VAL A 2 2.86 -13.09 3.58
CA VAL A 2 2.81 -12.68 2.18
C VAL A 2 3.99 -11.76 1.90
N ILE A 3 4.66 -11.95 0.78
CA ILE A 3 5.81 -11.14 0.35
C ILE A 3 5.57 -10.58 -1.05
N ASP A 4 5.95 -9.32 -1.26
CA ASP A 4 6.00 -8.74 -2.60
C ASP A 4 7.07 -9.44 -3.43
N PRO A 5 6.77 -9.87 -4.69
CA PRO A 5 7.72 -10.59 -5.53
C PRO A 5 8.98 -9.79 -5.84
N LEU A 6 8.85 -8.49 -6.09
CA LEU A 6 9.98 -7.62 -6.37
C LEU A 6 10.88 -7.45 -5.14
N PHE A 7 10.27 -7.27 -3.96
CA PHE A 7 11.01 -7.20 -2.70
C PHE A 7 11.80 -8.50 -2.46
N LYS A 8 11.17 -9.67 -2.67
CA LYS A 8 11.81 -10.98 -2.55
C LYS A 8 13.00 -11.11 -3.50
N GLU A 9 12.83 -10.71 -4.76
CA GLU A 9 13.90 -10.74 -5.76
C GLU A 9 15.07 -9.83 -5.38
N MET A 10 14.80 -8.60 -4.93
CA MET A 10 15.81 -7.66 -4.47
C MET A 10 16.57 -8.21 -3.27
N TYR A 11 15.86 -8.80 -2.30
CA TYR A 11 16.46 -9.45 -1.13
C TYR A 11 17.41 -10.58 -1.54
N LEU A 12 16.96 -11.50 -2.39
CA LEU A 12 17.76 -12.64 -2.85
C LEU A 12 19.00 -12.23 -3.66
N ARG A 13 18.94 -11.08 -4.34
CA ARG A 13 20.08 -10.51 -5.07
C ARG A 13 20.99 -9.64 -4.21
N GLY A 14 20.74 -9.54 -2.91
CA GLY A 14 21.52 -8.70 -1.99
C GLY A 14 21.47 -7.21 -2.34
N ARG A 15 20.34 -6.75 -2.92
CA ARG A 15 20.13 -5.34 -3.25
C ARG A 15 19.81 -4.55 -1.99
N ASP A 16 20.08 -3.25 -2.05
CA ASP A 16 19.67 -2.31 -1.01
C ASP A 16 18.13 -2.22 -0.95
N LEU A 17 17.57 -2.54 0.22
CA LEU A 17 16.12 -2.53 0.46
C LEU A 17 15.63 -1.22 1.08
N THR A 18 16.51 -0.27 1.38
CA THR A 18 16.16 1.01 2.01
C THR A 18 15.24 1.87 1.14
N HIS A 19 15.22 1.60 -0.16
CA HIS A 19 14.36 2.28 -1.13
C HIS A 19 13.03 1.53 -1.41
N CYS A 20 12.78 0.42 -0.73
CA CYS A 20 11.51 -0.29 -0.83
C CYS A 20 10.47 0.43 0.03
N VAL A 21 9.65 1.26 -0.60
CA VAL A 21 8.64 2.09 0.04
C VAL A 21 7.27 1.42 -0.06
N GLY A 22 6.64 1.16 1.06
CA GLY A 22 5.27 0.66 1.14
C GLY A 22 4.23 1.77 1.25
N ALA A 23 2.95 1.39 1.19
CA ALA A 23 1.85 2.37 1.21
C ALA A 23 1.73 3.18 2.52
N TYR A 24 2.28 2.68 3.63
CA TYR A 24 2.30 3.39 4.91
C TYR A 24 3.54 4.28 5.10
N ASP A 25 4.55 4.14 4.23
CA ASP A 25 5.75 4.98 4.24
C ASP A 25 5.53 6.27 3.45
N VAL A 26 4.46 6.31 2.63
CA VAL A 26 4.04 7.48 1.87
C VAL A 26 3.09 8.33 2.70
N THR A 27 3.35 9.63 2.80
CA THR A 27 2.50 10.53 3.57
C THR A 27 1.12 10.73 2.93
N PRO A 28 0.07 11.09 3.70
CA PRO A 28 -1.24 11.40 3.14
C PRO A 28 -1.21 12.50 2.09
N GLU A 29 -0.39 13.52 2.29
CA GLU A 29 -0.18 14.60 1.32
C GLU A 29 0.36 14.06 -0.01
N GLU A 30 1.39 13.20 0.04
CA GLU A 30 1.96 12.57 -1.16
C GLU A 30 0.95 11.65 -1.86
N HIS A 31 0.15 10.88 -1.09
CA HIS A 31 -0.93 10.08 -1.64
C HIS A 31 -1.95 10.94 -2.40
N MET A 32 -2.38 12.05 -1.82
CA MET A 32 -3.33 12.97 -2.43
C MET A 32 -2.72 13.70 -3.64
N LYS A 33 -1.44 14.06 -3.58
CA LYS A 33 -0.73 14.70 -4.69
C LYS A 33 -0.67 13.80 -5.93
N VAL A 34 -0.37 12.50 -5.75
CA VAL A 34 -0.44 11.54 -6.86
C VAL A 34 -1.85 11.46 -7.44
N GLN A 35 -2.87 11.44 -6.58
CA GLN A 35 -4.26 11.40 -7.01
C GLN A 35 -4.65 12.68 -7.77
N SER A 36 -4.23 13.87 -7.33
CA SER A 36 -4.53 15.14 -7.98
C SER A 36 -3.92 15.24 -9.38
N VAL A 37 -2.67 14.78 -9.55
CA VAL A 37 -2.02 14.74 -10.86
C VAL A 37 -2.81 13.87 -11.84
N VAL A 38 -3.29 12.72 -11.41
CA VAL A 38 -4.12 11.84 -12.26
C VAL A 38 -5.50 12.48 -12.51
N GLN A 39 -6.11 13.08 -11.48
CA GLN A 39 -7.44 13.70 -11.57
C GLN A 39 -7.47 14.86 -12.57
N ALA A 40 -6.37 15.58 -12.74
CA ALA A 40 -6.27 16.68 -13.72
C ALA A 40 -6.46 16.21 -15.18
N HIS A 41 -6.32 14.93 -15.45
CA HIS A 41 -6.42 14.32 -16.79
C HIS A 41 -7.65 13.42 -16.97
N ILE A 42 -8.53 13.33 -15.96
CA ILE A 42 -9.68 12.43 -15.96
C ILE A 42 -10.94 13.18 -15.56
N ASP A 43 -11.98 13.11 -16.39
CA ASP A 43 -13.26 13.76 -16.13
C ASP A 43 -14.04 13.10 -14.98
N SER A 44 -13.96 11.78 -14.84
CA SER A 44 -14.56 11.05 -13.73
C SER A 44 -13.72 11.19 -12.45
N ALA A 45 -14.33 10.91 -11.29
CA ALA A 45 -13.62 10.90 -10.04
C ALA A 45 -12.57 9.76 -10.02
N VAL A 46 -11.34 10.10 -9.65
CA VAL A 46 -10.27 9.13 -9.40
C VAL A 46 -10.43 8.61 -7.98
N SER A 47 -10.50 7.28 -7.83
CA SER A 47 -10.53 6.63 -6.52
C SER A 47 -9.14 6.15 -6.14
N LYS A 48 -8.66 6.59 -4.97
CA LYS A 48 -7.42 6.14 -4.38
C LYS A 48 -7.55 6.10 -2.87
N THR A 49 -7.14 5.00 -2.26
CA THR A 49 -7.05 4.91 -0.79
C THR A 49 -5.73 5.53 -0.32
N CYS A 50 -5.83 6.45 0.64
CA CYS A 50 -4.70 6.95 1.41
C CYS A 50 -4.61 6.14 2.71
N ASN A 51 -3.51 5.41 2.88
CA ASN A 51 -3.28 4.63 4.09
C ASN A 51 -2.70 5.55 5.18
N LEU A 52 -3.27 5.46 6.37
CA LEU A 52 -2.86 6.25 7.53
C LEU A 52 -2.34 5.33 8.62
N PRO A 53 -1.24 5.67 9.30
CA PRO A 53 -0.82 5.00 10.53
C PRO A 53 -1.91 5.02 11.60
N ALA A 54 -1.87 4.07 12.55
CA ALA A 54 -2.87 3.96 13.60
C ALA A 54 -2.91 5.18 14.54
N ASP A 55 -1.77 5.84 14.71
CA ASP A 55 -1.57 7.02 15.57
C ASP A 55 -1.71 8.36 14.83
N PHE A 56 -2.11 8.34 13.55
CA PHE A 56 -2.23 9.55 12.75
C PHE A 56 -3.29 10.50 13.33
N LYS A 57 -2.93 11.79 13.44
CA LYS A 57 -3.77 12.82 14.06
C LYS A 57 -4.79 13.38 13.07
N PRO A 58 -6.08 13.44 13.43
CA PRO A 58 -7.13 13.98 12.55
C PRO A 58 -6.90 15.43 12.12
N GLU A 59 -6.28 16.24 12.99
CA GLU A 59 -6.02 17.66 12.73
C GLU A 59 -5.07 17.83 11.53
N THR A 60 -3.99 17.04 11.50
CA THR A 60 -3.03 17.05 10.38
C THR A 60 -3.70 16.62 9.08
N LEU A 61 -4.56 15.57 9.15
CA LEU A 61 -5.31 15.11 7.98
C LEU A 61 -6.23 16.18 7.41
N TYR A 62 -6.84 16.97 8.28
CA TYR A 62 -7.72 18.07 7.85
C TYR A 62 -6.95 19.16 7.11
N GLU A 63 -5.78 19.53 7.59
CA GLU A 63 -4.89 20.51 6.94
C GLU A 63 -4.42 20.01 5.57
N ASP A 64 -3.95 18.75 5.49
CA ASP A 64 -3.53 18.11 4.25
C ASP A 64 -4.69 18.06 3.23
N LEU A 65 -5.89 17.70 3.69
CA LEU A 65 -7.08 17.64 2.84
C LEU A 65 -7.46 19.02 2.29
N LEU A 66 -7.44 20.05 3.12
CA LEU A 66 -7.76 21.42 2.69
C LEU A 66 -6.77 21.93 1.63
N SER A 67 -5.49 21.59 1.76
CA SER A 67 -4.45 22.00 0.81
C SER A 67 -4.67 21.42 -0.60
N GLN A 68 -5.32 20.26 -0.71
CA GLN A 68 -5.54 19.52 -1.96
C GLN A 68 -7.01 19.52 -2.43
N ALA A 69 -7.92 20.14 -1.68
CA ALA A 69 -9.38 20.02 -1.90
C ALA A 69 -9.83 20.53 -3.28
N HIS A 70 -9.11 21.46 -3.89
CA HIS A 70 -9.44 22.02 -5.20
C HIS A 70 -9.15 21.05 -6.37
N ASP A 71 -8.21 20.13 -6.17
CA ASP A 71 -7.70 19.26 -7.21
C ASP A 71 -8.29 17.84 -7.15
N LEU A 72 -9.12 17.55 -6.14
CA LEU A 72 -9.67 16.22 -5.90
C LEU A 72 -11.21 16.25 -5.93
N LYS A 73 -11.81 15.25 -6.57
CA LYS A 73 -13.28 15.04 -6.59
C LYS A 73 -13.77 14.13 -5.47
N GLY A 74 -12.88 13.46 -4.77
CA GLY A 74 -13.15 12.62 -3.62
C GLY A 74 -11.88 12.00 -3.08
N VAL A 75 -11.87 11.64 -1.79
CA VAL A 75 -10.73 11.03 -1.11
C VAL A 75 -11.23 9.90 -0.22
N THR A 76 -10.47 8.81 -0.17
CA THR A 76 -10.74 7.68 0.71
C THR A 76 -9.55 7.48 1.64
N PHE A 77 -9.81 7.45 2.94
CA PHE A 77 -8.79 7.19 3.95
C PHE A 77 -9.02 5.84 4.63
N TYR A 78 -7.94 5.12 4.85
CA TYR A 78 -7.92 3.91 5.64
C TYR A 78 -6.87 4.04 6.75
N ARG A 79 -7.32 4.13 8.00
CA ARG A 79 -6.41 4.16 9.16
C ARG A 79 -6.18 2.74 9.68
N ALA A 80 -4.91 2.38 9.86
CA ALA A 80 -4.52 1.10 10.44
C ALA A 80 -5.20 0.88 11.81
N GLY A 81 -5.70 -0.32 12.04
CA GLY A 81 -6.44 -0.68 13.27
C GLY A 81 -7.87 -0.15 13.34
N SER A 82 -8.40 0.54 12.30
CA SER A 82 -9.77 1.06 12.31
C SER A 82 -10.84 -0.03 12.10
N ARG A 83 -10.45 -1.20 11.61
CA ARG A 83 -11.32 -2.37 11.45
C ARG A 83 -10.81 -3.53 12.30
N GLY A 84 -11.72 -4.26 12.93
CA GLY A 84 -11.38 -5.37 13.82
C GLY A 84 -10.68 -6.56 13.17
N ASN A 85 -10.81 -6.72 11.84
CA ASN A 85 -10.13 -7.75 11.06
C ASN A 85 -9.38 -7.06 9.92
N GLU A 86 -8.11 -6.78 10.13
CA GLU A 86 -7.23 -6.37 9.04
C GLU A 86 -6.77 -7.61 8.28
N PRO A 87 -6.98 -7.69 6.96
CA PRO A 87 -6.58 -8.87 6.17
C PRO A 87 -5.06 -9.04 6.10
N LEU A 88 -4.31 -7.94 6.22
CA LEU A 88 -2.85 -7.93 6.19
C LEU A 88 -2.31 -7.02 7.28
N THR A 89 -1.33 -7.50 8.02
CA THR A 89 -0.56 -6.73 8.99
C THR A 89 0.87 -6.60 8.50
N ILE A 90 1.41 -5.39 8.57
CA ILE A 90 2.81 -5.16 8.21
C ILE A 90 3.71 -5.83 9.24
N VAL A 91 4.69 -6.57 8.76
CA VAL A 91 5.73 -7.19 9.57
C VAL A 91 7.08 -6.57 9.20
N ASP A 92 7.83 -6.17 10.21
CA ASP A 92 9.19 -5.67 10.01
C ASP A 92 10.10 -6.80 9.52
N HIS A 93 10.57 -6.68 8.29
CA HIS A 93 11.42 -7.67 7.63
C HIS A 93 12.76 -7.88 8.36
N THR A 94 13.23 -6.90 9.13
CA THR A 94 14.48 -6.99 9.89
C THR A 94 14.38 -7.94 11.08
N THR A 95 13.14 -8.21 11.54
CA THR A 95 12.87 -9.13 12.66
C THR A 95 12.65 -10.58 12.20
N LEU A 96 12.60 -10.83 10.89
CA LEU A 96 12.31 -12.12 10.31
C LEU A 96 13.56 -12.77 9.69
N ASP A 97 13.71 -14.07 9.87
CA ASP A 97 14.63 -14.86 9.04
C ASP A 97 13.97 -15.16 7.69
N LEU A 98 14.13 -14.23 6.74
CA LEU A 98 13.58 -14.35 5.39
C LEU A 98 14.11 -15.57 4.64
N ASN A 99 15.39 -15.95 4.85
CA ASN A 99 15.96 -17.12 4.21
C ASN A 99 15.27 -18.42 4.67
N ALA A 100 15.06 -18.55 5.99
CA ALA A 100 14.33 -19.70 6.53
C ALA A 100 12.89 -19.74 6.05
N LEU A 101 12.21 -18.59 5.93
CA LEU A 101 10.84 -18.50 5.43
C LEU A 101 10.74 -18.87 3.95
N ILE A 102 11.65 -18.38 3.10
CA ILE A 102 11.72 -18.72 1.68
C ILE A 102 11.95 -20.23 1.51
N THR A 103 12.92 -20.79 2.23
CA THR A 103 13.30 -22.21 2.14
C THR A 103 12.18 -23.13 2.63
N SER A 104 11.43 -22.71 3.65
CA SER A 104 10.33 -23.54 4.22
C SER A 104 9.05 -23.51 3.39
N GLY A 105 8.96 -22.72 2.33
CA GLY A 105 7.76 -22.57 1.51
C GLY A 105 6.56 -21.93 2.23
N LYS A 106 6.80 -21.26 3.37
CA LYS A 106 5.77 -20.57 4.15
C LYS A 106 5.47 -19.15 3.67
N LEU A 107 6.18 -18.67 2.64
CA LEU A 107 5.92 -17.40 1.99
C LEU A 107 4.96 -17.61 0.82
N GLN A 108 3.89 -16.81 0.77
CA GLN A 108 3.03 -16.67 -0.39
C GLN A 108 3.43 -15.39 -1.14
N GLU A 109 3.55 -15.48 -2.45
CA GLU A 109 3.76 -14.29 -3.28
C GLU A 109 2.44 -13.59 -3.55
N LEU A 110 2.41 -12.27 -3.39
CA LEU A 110 1.20 -11.45 -3.57
C LEU A 110 0.65 -11.52 -5.00
N ALA A 111 1.53 -11.75 -6.00
CA ALA A 111 1.16 -11.78 -7.41
C ALA A 111 0.46 -13.06 -7.86
N SER A 112 0.42 -14.12 -7.07
CA SER A 112 -0.31 -15.34 -7.43
C SER A 112 -1.82 -15.14 -7.52
N SER A 113 -2.34 -14.01 -7.03
CA SER A 113 -3.75 -13.63 -7.16
C SER A 113 -4.06 -12.82 -8.44
N ILE A 114 -3.05 -12.31 -9.15
CA ILE A 114 -3.25 -11.54 -10.39
C ILE A 114 -3.40 -12.48 -11.59
N ASP A 115 -2.76 -13.63 -11.57
CA ASP A 115 -2.87 -14.64 -12.65
C ASP A 115 -4.26 -15.27 -12.75
N THR A 116 -5.09 -15.18 -11.72
CA THR A 116 -6.48 -15.68 -11.72
C THR A 116 -7.49 -14.72 -12.34
N CYS A 117 -7.08 -13.51 -12.71
CA CYS A 117 -7.94 -12.52 -13.40
C CYS A 117 -7.87 -12.56 -14.94
N ILE A 118 -7.20 -13.55 -15.55
CA ILE A 118 -7.00 -13.58 -17.02
C ILE A 118 -8.28 -13.89 -17.80
N GLU A 119 -9.33 -14.41 -17.17
CA GLU A 119 -10.63 -14.69 -17.81
C GLU A 119 -11.79 -13.79 -17.35
N GLY A 120 -11.51 -12.67 -16.70
CA GLY A 120 -12.55 -11.68 -16.31
C GLY A 120 -13.40 -12.07 -15.09
N VAL A 121 -13.04 -13.13 -14.37
CA VAL A 121 -13.64 -13.51 -13.08
C VAL A 121 -12.56 -13.44 -12.01
N CYS A 122 -12.65 -12.44 -11.14
CA CYS A 122 -11.86 -12.39 -9.91
C CYS A 122 -12.65 -13.13 -8.83
N GLU A 123 -12.17 -14.27 -8.37
CA GLU A 123 -12.63 -14.84 -7.09
C GLU A 123 -12.03 -14.01 -5.95
N ILE A 124 -12.92 -13.36 -5.18
CA ILE A 124 -12.59 -12.59 -3.98
C ILE A 124 -12.67 -13.51 -2.77
#